data_a05acd101f7f3d71b4f4f8f66a867129
#
_entry.id   a05acd101f7f3d71b4f4f8f66a867129
#
_cell.length_a   1.000
_cell.length_b   1.000
_cell.length_c   1.000
_cell.angle_alpha   90.00
_cell.angle_beta   90.00
_cell.angle_gamma   90.00
#
_symmetry.space_group_name_H-M   'P 1'
#
loop_
_entity.id
_entity.type
_entity.pdbx_description
1 polymer ?
#
loop_
_entity_poly.entity_id
_entity_poly.type
_entity_poly.pdbx_seq_one_letter_code
_entity_poly.pdbx_strand_id
1 'polypeptide(L)'
;MIQEEAFRDTIGTISEDGSRNFIYPKKTNGRFTTYRQIVAYALVVLLFAMPWIRINGLPSIQVDVLHSRFILLGQIFWPQDFHLLFLGMLVLILGISLFTVAYGRLFCGWICPQTIFMEHVFRRIEYWIEGDRNHQIRLSQAPWTFDKIWKRVAKNGLFLAISFVISNTFLIYIIGTDEWLNIVSHGPQAHLGEFIGIWLFTGVFYFVFVW
;
A
#
# COMPACT_ATOMS: atom_id res chain seq x y z
N MET A 1 -29.69 30.12 8.47
CA MET A 1 -28.44 30.41 7.70
C MET A 1 -27.17 30.33 8.53
N ILE A 2 -27.09 30.84 9.75
CA ILE A 2 -25.87 30.82 10.59
C ILE A 2 -25.48 29.38 11.03
N GLN A 3 -26.40 28.44 11.21
CA GLN A 3 -26.12 27.07 11.60
C GLN A 3 -25.54 26.19 10.43
N GLU A 4 -25.87 26.52 9.21
CA GLU A 4 -25.34 25.78 8.04
C GLU A 4 -23.89 26.18 7.72
N GLU A 5 -23.49 27.40 8.00
CA GLU A 5 -22.09 27.84 7.83
C GLU A 5 -21.20 27.19 8.88
N ALA A 6 -21.64 27.14 10.16
CA ALA A 6 -20.91 26.47 11.23
C ALA A 6 -20.70 24.95 10.96
N PHE A 7 -21.64 24.30 10.26
CA PHE A 7 -21.49 22.89 9.87
C PHE A 7 -20.42 22.70 8.76
N ARG A 8 -20.28 23.64 7.85
CA ARG A 8 -19.23 23.59 6.80
C ARG A 8 -17.84 23.79 7.36
N ASP A 9 -17.70 24.67 8.34
CA ASP A 9 -16.41 24.98 8.99
C ASP A 9 -15.95 23.86 9.94
N THR A 10 -16.88 23.06 10.49
CA THR A 10 -16.56 21.93 11.39
C THR A 10 -16.28 20.60 10.68
N ILE A 11 -16.45 20.49 9.35
CA ILE A 11 -16.12 19.27 8.58
C ILE A 11 -14.61 19.19 8.28
N GLY A 12 -13.80 20.12 8.74
CA GLY A 12 -12.35 20.06 8.63
C GLY A 12 -11.75 18.90 9.45
N THR A 13 -10.74 18.24 8.91
CA THR A 13 -9.92 17.25 9.62
C THR A 13 -8.99 17.88 10.65
N ILE A 14 -9.06 19.20 10.81
CA ILE A 14 -8.25 20.01 11.72
C ILE A 14 -9.22 20.81 12.59
N SER A 15 -9.08 20.69 13.91
CA SER A 15 -9.82 21.50 14.89
C SER A 15 -9.27 22.94 14.89
N GLU A 16 -10.03 23.91 15.41
CA GLU A 16 -9.59 25.30 15.56
C GLU A 16 -8.28 25.44 16.34
N ASP A 17 -7.99 24.52 17.24
CA ASP A 17 -6.75 24.42 18.03
C ASP A 17 -5.56 23.84 17.25
N GLY A 18 -5.67 23.58 15.95
CA GLY A 18 -4.64 22.97 15.11
C GLY A 18 -4.44 21.46 15.34
N SER A 19 -5.25 20.85 16.22
CA SER A 19 -5.20 19.39 16.45
C SER A 19 -5.93 18.63 15.37
N ARG A 20 -5.40 17.44 15.00
CA ARG A 20 -5.99 16.59 13.98
C ARG A 20 -7.21 15.84 14.51
N ASN A 21 -8.36 16.08 13.92
CA ASN A 21 -9.56 15.30 14.18
C ASN A 21 -9.47 13.95 13.46
N PHE A 22 -9.36 12.87 14.23
CA PHE A 22 -9.29 11.53 13.68
C PHE A 22 -10.71 11.03 13.36
N ILE A 23 -10.96 10.76 12.06
CA ILE A 23 -12.24 10.27 11.58
C ILE A 23 -12.27 8.75 11.66
N TYR A 24 -13.13 8.20 12.51
CA TYR A 24 -13.37 6.76 12.61
C TYR A 24 -14.40 6.33 11.56
N PRO A 25 -14.02 5.63 10.50
CA PRO A 25 -14.96 5.18 9.48
C PRO A 25 -15.83 4.03 10.00
N LYS A 26 -17.09 4.01 9.56
CA LYS A 26 -18.00 2.90 9.84
C LYS A 26 -17.78 1.78 8.83
N LYS A 27 -17.85 0.52 9.30
CA LYS A 27 -17.79 -0.65 8.41
C LYS A 27 -18.98 -0.63 7.45
N THR A 28 -18.71 -0.55 6.16
CA THR A 28 -19.73 -0.59 5.11
C THR A 28 -19.98 -2.03 4.68
N ASN A 29 -21.26 -2.42 4.57
CA ASN A 29 -21.67 -3.71 4.04
C ASN A 29 -22.61 -3.47 2.86
N GLY A 30 -22.38 -4.19 1.74
CA GLY A 30 -23.21 -4.09 0.55
C GLY A 30 -22.65 -4.90 -0.61
N ARG A 31 -23.49 -5.19 -1.63
CA ARG A 31 -23.09 -5.97 -2.82
C ARG A 31 -21.88 -5.35 -3.53
N PHE A 32 -21.87 -4.05 -3.73
CA PHE A 32 -20.73 -3.34 -4.36
C PHE A 32 -19.46 -3.42 -3.54
N THR A 33 -19.56 -3.37 -2.19
CA THR A 33 -18.40 -3.55 -1.31
C THR A 33 -17.81 -4.94 -1.45
N THR A 34 -18.66 -5.98 -1.62
CA THR A 34 -18.19 -7.35 -1.83
C THR A 34 -17.48 -7.50 -3.17
N TYR A 35 -18.03 -6.96 -4.27
CA TYR A 35 -17.35 -7.00 -5.57
C TYR A 35 -16.01 -6.27 -5.53
N ARG A 36 -15.96 -5.11 -4.91
CA ARG A 36 -14.72 -4.36 -4.73
C ARG A 36 -13.68 -5.14 -3.92
N GLN A 37 -14.11 -5.86 -2.89
CA GLN A 37 -13.22 -6.73 -2.10
C GLN A 37 -12.66 -7.88 -2.93
N ILE A 38 -13.49 -8.55 -3.74
CA ILE A 38 -13.04 -9.64 -4.61
C ILE A 38 -11.97 -9.14 -5.59
N VAL A 39 -12.24 -8.02 -6.26
CA VAL A 39 -11.27 -7.40 -7.19
C VAL A 39 -9.98 -7.01 -6.46
N ALA A 40 -10.09 -6.40 -5.27
CA ALA A 40 -8.94 -6.00 -4.47
C ALA A 40 -8.07 -7.20 -4.09
N TYR A 41 -8.66 -8.30 -3.61
CA TYR A 41 -7.91 -9.51 -3.27
C TYR A 41 -7.29 -10.17 -4.49
N ALA A 42 -7.99 -10.23 -5.62
CA ALA A 42 -7.44 -10.73 -6.87
C ALA A 42 -6.21 -9.93 -7.31
N LEU A 43 -6.27 -8.61 -7.23
CA LEU A 43 -5.13 -7.72 -7.55
C LEU A 43 -3.97 -7.86 -6.56
N VAL A 44 -4.24 -8.03 -5.27
CA VAL A 44 -3.20 -8.30 -4.26
C VAL A 44 -2.50 -9.63 -4.55
N VAL A 45 -3.26 -10.69 -4.79
CA VAL A 45 -2.69 -12.00 -5.14
C VAL A 45 -1.85 -11.91 -6.41
N LEU A 46 -2.34 -11.20 -7.43
CA LEU A 46 -1.62 -10.98 -8.68
C LEU A 46 -0.32 -10.21 -8.43
N LEU A 47 -0.34 -9.17 -7.62
CA LEU A 47 0.85 -8.38 -7.27
C LEU A 47 1.92 -9.25 -6.58
N PHE A 48 1.53 -10.12 -5.65
CA PHE A 48 2.48 -11.00 -4.96
C PHE A 48 2.95 -12.17 -5.83
N ALA A 49 2.14 -12.65 -6.77
CA ALA A 49 2.46 -13.78 -7.62
C ALA A 49 3.35 -13.40 -8.82
N MET A 50 3.16 -12.21 -9.39
CA MET A 50 3.84 -11.77 -10.62
C MET A 50 5.38 -11.89 -10.60
N PRO A 51 6.12 -11.51 -9.52
CA PRO A 51 7.58 -11.64 -9.52
C PRO A 51 8.07 -13.09 -9.58
N TRP A 52 7.24 -14.04 -9.14
CA TRP A 52 7.58 -15.48 -9.13
C TRP A 52 7.26 -16.18 -10.44
N ILE A 53 6.43 -15.56 -11.30
CA ILE A 53 6.08 -16.11 -12.60
C ILE A 53 7.22 -15.82 -13.57
N ARG A 54 7.81 -16.88 -14.14
CA ARG A 54 8.87 -16.78 -15.14
C ARG A 54 8.31 -17.06 -16.53
N ILE A 55 8.55 -16.15 -17.45
CA ILE A 55 8.19 -16.27 -18.86
C ILE A 55 9.50 -16.33 -19.65
N ASN A 56 9.69 -17.41 -20.42
CA ASN A 56 10.94 -17.65 -21.17
C ASN A 56 12.23 -17.62 -20.31
N GLY A 57 12.13 -18.05 -19.04
CA GLY A 57 13.27 -18.02 -18.10
C GLY A 57 13.54 -16.67 -17.43
N LEU A 58 12.81 -15.63 -17.79
CA LEU A 58 12.89 -14.29 -17.21
C LEU A 58 11.68 -14.01 -16.30
N PRO A 59 11.83 -13.18 -15.26
CA PRO A 59 10.69 -12.76 -14.47
C PRO A 59 9.68 -11.97 -15.32
N SER A 60 8.39 -12.10 -15.02
CA SER A 60 7.35 -11.49 -15.85
C SER A 60 7.40 -9.97 -15.82
N ILE A 61 7.74 -9.37 -14.69
CA ILE A 61 7.93 -7.92 -14.51
C ILE A 61 9.09 -7.71 -13.54
N GLN A 62 10.12 -7.01 -14.00
CA GLN A 62 11.25 -6.59 -13.17
C GLN A 62 11.79 -5.25 -13.65
N VAL A 63 12.06 -4.36 -12.72
CA VAL A 63 12.74 -3.09 -12.96
C VAL A 63 14.16 -3.19 -12.40
N ASP A 64 15.06 -3.79 -13.14
CA ASP A 64 16.47 -3.97 -12.72
C ASP A 64 17.22 -2.64 -12.81
N VAL A 65 17.22 -1.91 -11.71
CA VAL A 65 17.88 -0.61 -11.62
C VAL A 65 19.40 -0.76 -11.64
N LEU A 66 19.94 -1.84 -11.06
CA LEU A 66 21.39 -2.09 -10.98
C LEU A 66 22.01 -2.31 -12.35
N HIS A 67 21.34 -3.04 -13.22
CA HIS A 67 21.81 -3.32 -14.58
C HIS A 67 21.13 -2.44 -15.64
N SER A 68 20.34 -1.45 -15.19
CA SER A 68 19.59 -0.54 -16.07
C SER A 68 18.75 -1.27 -17.13
N ARG A 69 18.10 -2.37 -16.75
CA ARG A 69 17.26 -3.19 -17.62
C ARG A 69 15.83 -3.23 -17.11
N PHE A 70 14.88 -3.13 -18.02
CA PHE A 70 13.47 -3.31 -17.72
C PHE A 70 12.97 -4.59 -18.38
N ILE A 71 12.41 -5.50 -17.59
CA ILE A 71 11.83 -6.73 -18.10
C ILE A 71 10.31 -6.60 -17.98
N LEU A 72 9.63 -6.69 -19.10
CA LEU A 72 8.18 -6.63 -19.16
C LEU A 72 7.67 -7.80 -20.01
N LEU A 73 6.86 -8.69 -19.40
CA LEU A 73 6.29 -9.87 -20.06
C LEU A 73 7.34 -10.76 -20.79
N GLY A 74 8.54 -10.90 -20.19
CA GLY A 74 9.63 -11.68 -20.78
C GLY A 74 10.39 -10.99 -21.93
N GLN A 75 10.16 -9.70 -22.17
CA GLN A 75 10.93 -8.87 -23.09
C GLN A 75 11.89 -7.98 -22.31
N ILE A 76 13.15 -7.90 -22.73
CA ILE A 76 14.17 -7.05 -22.11
C ILE A 76 14.22 -5.73 -22.86
N PHE A 77 13.98 -4.64 -22.13
CA PHE A 77 14.15 -3.28 -22.65
C PHE A 77 15.48 -2.70 -22.13
N TRP A 78 16.28 -2.18 -23.05
CA TRP A 78 17.55 -1.55 -22.73
C TRP A 78 17.40 -0.04 -22.53
N PRO A 79 18.37 0.66 -21.93
CA PRO A 79 18.30 2.11 -21.72
C PRO A 79 18.10 2.92 -23.00
N GLN A 80 18.53 2.41 -24.15
CA GLN A 80 18.31 3.04 -25.45
C GLN A 80 16.83 3.07 -25.87
N ASP A 81 16.00 2.16 -25.32
CA ASP A 81 14.57 2.09 -25.58
C ASP A 81 13.75 2.92 -24.56
N PHE A 82 14.44 3.74 -23.76
CA PHE A 82 13.82 4.58 -22.72
C PHE A 82 12.71 5.50 -23.27
N HIS A 83 12.82 5.93 -24.51
CA HIS A 83 11.79 6.73 -25.16
C HIS A 83 10.46 6.00 -25.30
N LEU A 84 10.47 4.67 -25.51
CA LEU A 84 9.23 3.85 -25.56
C LEU A 84 8.60 3.74 -24.16
N LEU A 85 9.44 3.54 -23.16
CA LEU A 85 8.98 3.49 -21.76
C LEU A 85 8.38 4.84 -21.32
N PHE A 86 9.05 5.95 -21.70
CA PHE A 86 8.56 7.30 -21.41
C PHE A 86 7.22 7.58 -22.08
N LEU A 87 7.10 7.23 -23.37
CA LEU A 87 5.86 7.37 -24.12
C LEU A 87 4.74 6.52 -23.52
N GLY A 88 5.04 5.27 -23.15
CA GLY A 88 4.08 4.38 -22.48
C GLY A 88 3.60 4.94 -21.15
N MET A 89 4.50 5.49 -20.32
CA MET A 89 4.16 6.12 -19.06
C MET A 89 3.30 7.38 -19.25
N LEU A 90 3.60 8.19 -20.27
CA LEU A 90 2.84 9.38 -20.61
C LEU A 90 1.41 9.00 -21.03
N VAL A 91 1.25 8.00 -21.90
CA VAL A 91 -0.05 7.45 -22.31
C VAL A 91 -0.83 6.92 -21.11
N LEU A 92 -0.17 6.23 -20.19
CA LEU A 92 -0.78 5.71 -18.98
C LEU A 92 -1.29 6.83 -18.07
N ILE A 93 -0.49 7.88 -17.84
CA ILE A 93 -0.88 9.03 -17.01
C ILE A 93 -2.06 9.78 -17.65
N LEU A 94 -1.98 10.04 -18.94
CA LEU A 94 -3.07 10.70 -19.67
C LEU A 94 -4.35 9.84 -19.68
N GLY A 95 -4.20 8.53 -19.86
CA GLY A 95 -5.31 7.57 -19.82
C GLY A 95 -6.00 7.55 -18.46
N ILE A 96 -5.24 7.48 -17.36
CA ILE A 96 -5.78 7.53 -16.00
C ILE A 96 -6.48 8.87 -15.74
N SER A 97 -5.87 9.98 -16.18
CA SER A 97 -6.44 11.31 -16.02
C SER A 97 -7.75 11.45 -16.78
N LEU A 98 -7.79 11.04 -18.04
CA LEU A 98 -8.98 11.05 -18.87
C LEU A 98 -10.09 10.16 -18.28
N PHE A 99 -9.72 8.95 -17.85
CA PHE A 99 -10.65 8.03 -17.21
C PHE A 99 -11.24 8.61 -15.91
N THR A 100 -10.40 9.30 -15.14
CA THR A 100 -10.84 9.97 -13.91
C THR A 100 -11.78 11.13 -14.17
N VAL A 101 -11.57 11.89 -15.25
CA VAL A 101 -12.47 12.97 -15.65
C VAL A 101 -13.81 12.42 -16.14
N ALA A 102 -13.80 11.32 -16.90
CA ALA A 102 -15.02 10.74 -17.48
C ALA A 102 -15.87 9.97 -16.45
N TYR A 103 -15.24 9.17 -15.61
CA TYR A 103 -15.91 8.24 -14.68
C TYR A 103 -15.70 8.58 -13.20
N GLY A 104 -15.06 9.70 -12.89
CA GLY A 104 -14.73 10.06 -11.53
C GLY A 104 -13.63 9.20 -10.92
N ARG A 105 -13.60 9.08 -9.59
CA ARG A 105 -12.54 8.38 -8.85
C ARG A 105 -12.66 6.84 -8.85
N LEU A 106 -13.22 6.25 -9.92
CA LEU A 106 -13.38 4.80 -10.02
C LEU A 106 -12.04 4.07 -10.03
N PHE A 107 -11.07 4.55 -10.82
CA PHE A 107 -9.72 3.97 -10.87
C PHE A 107 -9.05 3.99 -9.49
N CYS A 108 -9.03 5.13 -8.83
CA CYS A 108 -8.43 5.26 -7.49
C CYS A 108 -9.15 4.44 -6.42
N GLY A 109 -10.45 4.17 -6.59
CA GLY A 109 -11.23 3.40 -5.64
C GLY A 109 -11.16 1.88 -5.80
N TRP A 110 -10.85 1.36 -7.00
CA TRP A 110 -10.94 -0.07 -7.32
C TRP A 110 -9.59 -0.71 -7.65
N ILE A 111 -8.71 -0.01 -8.36
CA ILE A 111 -7.50 -0.58 -8.96
C ILE A 111 -6.23 -0.05 -8.28
N CYS A 112 -6.26 1.17 -7.73
CA CYS A 112 -5.09 1.79 -7.13
C CYS A 112 -4.53 0.94 -5.97
N PRO A 113 -3.26 0.49 -6.04
CA PRO A 113 -2.66 -0.37 -5.03
C PRO A 113 -2.69 0.26 -3.63
N GLN A 114 -2.42 1.56 -3.53
CA GLN A 114 -2.43 2.28 -2.26
C GLN A 114 -3.80 2.20 -1.57
N THR A 115 -4.88 2.42 -2.30
CA THR A 115 -6.24 2.34 -1.76
C THR A 115 -6.60 0.90 -1.38
N ILE A 116 -6.16 -0.07 -2.19
CA ILE A 116 -6.38 -1.50 -1.92
C ILE A 116 -5.72 -1.88 -0.60
N PHE A 117 -4.45 -1.56 -0.39
CA PHE A 117 -3.74 -1.87 0.85
C PHE A 117 -4.37 -1.15 2.04
N MET A 118 -4.64 0.15 1.94
CA MET A 118 -5.20 0.92 3.06
C MET A 118 -6.60 0.44 3.46
N GLU A 119 -7.50 0.19 2.51
CA GLU A 119 -8.89 -0.15 2.84
C GLU A 119 -9.13 -1.63 3.06
N HIS A 120 -8.49 -2.50 2.26
CA HIS A 120 -8.79 -3.93 2.29
C HIS A 120 -7.81 -4.73 3.14
N VAL A 121 -6.62 -4.22 3.43
CA VAL A 121 -5.64 -4.89 4.30
C VAL A 121 -5.58 -4.20 5.65
N PHE A 122 -5.05 -2.98 5.74
CA PHE A 122 -4.81 -2.31 7.02
C PHE A 122 -6.09 -2.00 7.79
N ARG A 123 -7.09 -1.42 7.15
CA ARG A 123 -8.37 -1.09 7.81
C ARG A 123 -9.12 -2.34 8.28
N ARG A 124 -8.99 -3.46 7.58
CA ARG A 124 -9.62 -4.71 7.99
C ARG A 124 -9.00 -5.28 9.26
N ILE A 125 -7.70 -5.13 9.42
CA ILE A 125 -6.97 -5.48 10.63
C ILE A 125 -7.39 -4.58 11.81
N GLU A 126 -7.57 -3.28 11.57
CA GLU A 126 -8.09 -2.37 12.58
C GLU A 126 -9.46 -2.83 13.10
N TYR A 127 -10.39 -3.17 12.19
CA TYR A 127 -11.70 -3.69 12.59
C TYR A 127 -11.61 -5.02 13.32
N TRP A 128 -10.61 -5.84 13.03
CA TRP A 128 -10.43 -7.12 13.70
C TRP A 128 -9.87 -6.98 15.11
N ILE A 129 -8.94 -6.04 15.34
CA ILE A 129 -8.28 -5.83 16.64
C ILE A 129 -9.05 -4.85 17.52
N GLU A 130 -9.41 -3.70 16.97
CA GLU A 130 -10.03 -2.60 17.71
C GLU A 130 -11.57 -2.63 17.65
N GLY A 131 -12.15 -3.43 16.72
CA GLY A 131 -13.60 -3.52 16.53
C GLY A 131 -14.18 -2.43 15.66
N ASP A 132 -15.52 -2.25 15.72
CA ASP A 132 -16.24 -1.26 14.92
C ASP A 132 -16.04 0.16 15.47
N ARG A 133 -16.43 1.17 14.69
CA ARG A 133 -16.32 2.60 14.98
C ARG A 133 -16.60 2.98 16.43
N ASN A 134 -17.72 2.52 16.97
CA ASN A 134 -18.14 2.86 18.35
C ASN A 134 -17.18 2.29 19.40
N HIS A 135 -16.58 1.15 19.12
CA HIS A 135 -15.59 0.51 19.99
C HIS A 135 -14.24 1.24 19.91
N GLN A 136 -13.83 1.65 18.73
CA GLN A 136 -12.61 2.44 18.52
C GLN A 136 -12.67 3.79 19.23
N ILE A 137 -13.83 4.49 19.14
CA ILE A 137 -14.03 5.77 19.85
C ILE A 137 -13.93 5.56 21.37
N ARG A 138 -14.61 4.55 21.93
CA ARG A 138 -14.52 4.22 23.35
C ARG A 138 -13.09 3.86 23.78
N LEU A 139 -12.38 3.08 22.95
CA LEU A 139 -11.00 2.71 23.22
C LEU A 139 -10.07 3.92 23.20
N SER A 140 -10.30 4.90 22.30
CA SER A 140 -9.48 6.12 22.24
C SER A 140 -9.66 6.99 23.49
N GLN A 141 -10.90 7.09 24.01
CA GLN A 141 -11.26 7.89 25.18
C GLN A 141 -10.95 7.18 26.52
N ALA A 142 -10.80 5.85 26.50
CA ALA A 142 -10.50 5.08 27.70
C ALA A 142 -9.13 5.44 28.30
N PRO A 143 -8.97 5.40 29.64
CA PRO A 143 -7.68 5.55 30.29
C PRO A 143 -6.69 4.48 29.82
N TRP A 144 -5.39 4.68 30.08
CA TRP A 144 -4.34 3.73 29.70
C TRP A 144 -4.49 2.43 30.53
N THR A 145 -5.23 1.49 29.97
CA THR A 145 -5.43 0.15 30.52
C THR A 145 -4.55 -0.85 29.78
N PHE A 146 -4.18 -1.95 30.42
CA PHE A 146 -3.37 -3.02 29.81
C PHE A 146 -3.98 -3.50 28.49
N ASP A 147 -5.28 -3.66 28.39
CA ASP A 147 -6.00 -4.01 27.16
C ASP A 147 -5.77 -3.01 26.03
N LYS A 148 -5.75 -1.72 26.34
CA LYS A 148 -5.51 -0.66 25.34
C LYS A 148 -4.09 -0.72 24.81
N ILE A 149 -3.12 -0.94 25.71
CA ILE A 149 -1.70 -1.06 25.33
C ILE A 149 -1.51 -2.30 24.45
N TRP A 150 -2.03 -3.46 24.88
CA TRP A 150 -1.92 -4.71 24.15
C TRP A 150 -2.52 -4.61 22.72
N LYS A 151 -3.72 -4.06 22.59
CA LYS A 151 -4.37 -3.87 21.28
C LYS A 151 -3.56 -2.94 20.36
N ARG A 152 -3.01 -1.85 20.90
CA ARG A 152 -2.15 -0.94 20.13
C ARG A 152 -0.85 -1.59 19.70
N VAL A 153 -0.19 -2.32 20.57
CA VAL A 153 1.05 -3.05 20.26
C VAL A 153 0.77 -4.13 19.21
N ALA A 154 -0.29 -4.91 19.38
CA ALA A 154 -0.69 -5.94 18.43
C ALA A 154 -1.02 -5.33 17.05
N LYS A 155 -1.75 -4.21 17.00
CA LYS A 155 -2.05 -3.50 15.76
C LYS A 155 -0.79 -3.03 15.05
N ASN A 156 0.07 -2.31 15.77
CA ASN A 156 1.30 -1.77 15.18
C ASN A 156 2.28 -2.87 14.77
N GLY A 157 2.37 -3.95 15.55
CA GLY A 157 3.19 -5.11 15.22
C GLY A 157 2.71 -5.80 13.94
N LEU A 158 1.39 -5.98 13.80
CA LEU A 158 0.80 -6.58 12.61
C LEU A 158 0.97 -5.66 11.39
N PHE A 159 0.81 -4.36 11.56
CA PHE A 159 1.05 -3.36 10.52
C PHE A 159 2.50 -3.37 10.05
N LEU A 160 3.45 -3.47 10.97
CA LEU A 160 4.87 -3.57 10.65
C LEU A 160 5.19 -4.87 9.90
N ALA A 161 4.64 -6.00 10.32
CA ALA A 161 4.82 -7.28 9.64
C ALA A 161 4.27 -7.26 8.21
N ILE A 162 3.10 -6.68 7.99
CA ILE A 162 2.51 -6.57 6.66
C ILE A 162 3.27 -5.56 5.80
N SER A 163 3.67 -4.41 6.36
CA SER A 163 4.52 -3.45 5.66
C SER A 163 5.85 -4.07 5.25
N PHE A 164 6.43 -4.94 6.07
CA PHE A 164 7.63 -5.70 5.75
C PHE A 164 7.40 -6.62 4.54
N VAL A 165 6.30 -7.37 4.51
CA VAL A 165 5.98 -8.26 3.37
C VAL A 165 5.75 -7.46 2.09
N ILE A 166 4.99 -6.37 2.15
CA ILE A 166 4.73 -5.49 1.00
C ILE A 166 6.03 -4.87 0.49
N SER A 167 6.84 -4.32 1.38
CA SER A 167 8.12 -3.70 1.07
C SER A 167 9.07 -4.68 0.38
N ASN A 168 9.22 -5.90 0.93
CA ASN A 168 10.04 -6.94 0.30
C ASN A 168 9.51 -7.34 -1.08
N THR A 169 8.20 -7.40 -1.28
CA THR A 169 7.64 -7.68 -2.59
C THR A 169 7.99 -6.59 -3.60
N PHE A 170 7.87 -5.32 -3.23
CA PHE A 170 8.32 -4.22 -4.10
C PHE A 170 9.83 -4.26 -4.35
N LEU A 171 10.61 -4.64 -3.35
CA LEU A 171 12.06 -4.80 -3.51
C LEU A 171 12.40 -5.91 -4.51
N ILE A 172 11.68 -7.02 -4.48
CA ILE A 172 11.82 -8.11 -5.46
C ILE A 172 11.54 -7.61 -6.90
N TYR A 173 10.58 -6.71 -7.09
CA TYR A 173 10.34 -6.08 -8.40
C TYR A 173 11.53 -5.23 -8.87
N ILE A 174 12.32 -4.66 -7.96
CA ILE A 174 13.45 -3.77 -8.27
C ILE A 174 14.74 -4.57 -8.45
N ILE A 175 15.03 -5.50 -7.56
CA ILE A 175 16.30 -6.24 -7.53
C ILE A 175 16.19 -7.57 -8.31
N GLY A 176 15.02 -8.15 -8.33
CA GLY A 176 14.78 -9.49 -8.86
C GLY A 176 14.74 -10.56 -7.77
N THR A 177 14.06 -11.67 -8.10
CA THR A 177 13.86 -12.79 -7.17
C THR A 177 15.16 -13.48 -6.80
N ASP A 178 16.07 -13.67 -7.78
CA ASP A 178 17.30 -14.43 -7.57
C ASP A 178 18.28 -13.66 -6.67
N GLU A 179 18.46 -12.36 -6.92
CA GLU A 179 19.31 -11.48 -6.10
C GLU A 179 18.75 -11.33 -4.68
N TRP A 180 17.43 -11.15 -4.56
CA TRP A 180 16.78 -11.07 -3.25
C TRP A 180 16.96 -12.37 -2.44
N LEU A 181 16.81 -13.53 -3.07
CA LEU A 181 17.06 -14.82 -2.42
C LEU A 181 18.53 -14.98 -1.99
N ASN A 182 19.46 -14.48 -2.79
CA ASN A 182 20.89 -14.49 -2.48
C ASN A 182 21.19 -13.65 -1.23
N ILE A 183 20.65 -12.43 -1.16
CA ILE A 183 20.80 -11.53 0.01
C ILE A 183 20.23 -12.17 1.28
N VAL A 184 19.04 -12.76 1.18
CA VAL A 184 18.39 -13.39 2.34
C VAL A 184 19.12 -14.67 2.79
N SER A 185 19.64 -15.47 1.85
CA SER A 185 20.31 -16.74 2.16
C SER A 185 21.70 -16.56 2.79
N HIS A 186 22.46 -15.54 2.37
CA HIS A 186 23.80 -15.26 2.90
C HIS A 186 23.78 -14.46 4.21
N GLY A 187 22.61 -13.89 4.57
CA GLY A 187 22.41 -13.17 5.82
C GLY A 187 23.08 -11.80 5.92
N PRO A 188 22.89 -11.10 7.05
CA PRO A 188 23.31 -9.70 7.20
C PRO A 188 24.83 -9.50 7.27
N GLN A 189 25.61 -10.57 7.51
CA GLN A 189 27.07 -10.47 7.64
C GLN A 189 27.78 -10.24 6.31
N ALA A 190 27.22 -10.77 5.22
CA ALA A 190 27.81 -10.63 3.88
C ALA A 190 27.37 -9.35 3.16
N HIS A 191 26.11 -8.90 3.40
CA HIS A 191 25.44 -7.82 2.65
C HIS A 191 24.80 -6.79 3.60
N LEU A 192 25.60 -6.20 4.51
CA LEU A 192 25.11 -5.23 5.50
C LEU A 192 24.38 -4.03 4.89
N GLY A 193 24.90 -3.49 3.77
CA GLY A 193 24.28 -2.31 3.12
C GLY A 193 22.91 -2.61 2.56
N GLU A 194 22.75 -3.77 1.93
CA GLU A 194 21.49 -4.22 1.33
C GLU A 194 20.44 -4.54 2.41
N PHE A 195 20.90 -5.12 3.52
CA PHE A 195 20.03 -5.41 4.66
C PHE A 195 19.52 -4.14 5.33
N ILE A 196 20.36 -3.12 5.49
CA ILE A 196 19.95 -1.78 5.95
C ILE A 196 18.95 -1.17 4.98
N GLY A 197 19.18 -1.33 3.67
CA GLY A 197 18.25 -0.90 2.63
C GLY A 197 16.84 -1.52 2.76
N ILE A 198 16.76 -2.82 3.03
CA ILE A 198 15.50 -3.53 3.26
C ILE A 198 14.74 -2.91 4.45
N TRP A 199 15.42 -2.68 5.57
CA TRP A 199 14.80 -2.10 6.76
C TRP A 199 14.39 -0.64 6.57
N LEU A 200 15.21 0.15 5.89
CA LEU A 200 14.89 1.55 5.56
C LEU A 200 13.65 1.60 4.66
N PHE A 201 13.61 0.76 3.63
CA PHE A 201 12.48 0.68 2.71
C PHE A 201 11.21 0.23 3.44
N THR A 202 11.31 -0.75 4.32
CA THR A 202 10.22 -1.18 5.21
C THR A 202 9.73 -0.04 6.11
N GLY A 203 10.65 0.73 6.67
CA GLY A 203 10.33 1.90 7.50
C GLY A 203 9.55 2.95 6.74
N VAL A 204 9.94 3.25 5.50
CA VAL A 204 9.21 4.19 4.62
C VAL A 204 7.80 3.68 4.34
N PHE A 205 7.64 2.40 3.97
CA PHE A 205 6.32 1.81 3.73
C PHE A 205 5.45 1.83 4.99
N TYR A 206 6.01 1.45 6.12
CA TYR A 206 5.30 1.52 7.40
C TYR A 206 4.82 2.94 7.70
N PHE A 207 5.68 3.94 7.53
CA PHE A 207 5.33 5.34 7.73
C PHE A 207 4.18 5.78 6.80
N VAL A 208 4.27 5.46 5.51
CA VAL A 208 3.25 5.82 4.51
C VAL A 208 1.88 5.19 4.82
N PHE A 209 1.85 3.95 5.32
CA PHE A 209 0.60 3.23 5.57
C PHE A 209 0.01 3.48 6.96
N VAL A 210 0.84 3.84 7.95
CA VAL A 210 0.39 4.03 9.35
C VAL A 210 0.13 5.50 9.66
N TRP A 211 0.84 6.40 9.00
CA TRP A 211 0.75 7.87 9.20
C TRP A 211 0.00 8.57 8.09
#